data_cd56061698d0a8d7ba5b2c428ead9fb5
#
_entry.id   cd56061698d0a8d7ba5b2c428ead9fb5
#
_cell.length_a   1.000
_cell.length_b   1.000
_cell.length_c   1.000
_cell.angle_alpha   90.00
_cell.angle_beta   90.00
_cell.angle_gamma   90.00
#
_symmetry.space_group_name_H-M   'P 1'
#
loop_
_entity.id
_entity.type
_entity.pdbx_description
1 polymer ?
#
loop_
_entity_poly.entity_id
_entity_poly.type
_entity_poly.pdbx_seq_one_letter_code
_entity_poly.pdbx_strand_id
1 'polypeptide(L)'
;PYIAGWLSIPGDTRYTEYVVEFIADLRPDGTYCCLGNWQMDYSYLERQYTSVRTEYSGVSGYAGFQSLGDGTRVSIMSFWDVYCTDADGSVTTIRAQRVYPEATDRTEDFSGEGTGAHCIVPYNWKAGYWYQMHLKCGVSQSTGNTIVEQWVYDYATGESTLLCAYDLGVPNVCFKGASAFFLENFLEPLSGEVRTMEV
;
A
#
# COMPACT_ATOMS: atom_id res chain seq x y z
N PRO A 1 -1.15 -18.41 -6.29
CA PRO A 1 -0.14 -18.06 -7.28
C PRO A 1 -0.30 -16.60 -7.71
N TYR A 2 0.78 -15.95 -8.05
CA TYR A 2 0.80 -14.57 -8.52
C TYR A 2 1.73 -14.42 -9.72
N ILE A 3 1.47 -13.38 -10.53
CA ILE A 3 2.37 -12.90 -11.58
C ILE A 3 2.80 -11.51 -11.18
N ALA A 4 4.10 -11.25 -11.15
CA ALA A 4 4.66 -9.97 -10.73
C ALA A 4 5.43 -9.28 -11.85
N GLY A 5 5.40 -7.95 -11.83
CA GLY A 5 6.24 -7.07 -12.61
C GLY A 5 6.93 -6.05 -11.70
N TRP A 6 7.93 -5.36 -12.22
CA TRP A 6 8.72 -4.40 -11.46
C TRP A 6 8.84 -3.09 -12.24
N LEU A 7 8.52 -1.98 -11.56
CA LEU A 7 8.92 -0.67 -12.01
C LEU A 7 10.36 -0.43 -11.54
N SER A 8 11.30 -0.47 -12.47
CA SER A 8 12.71 -0.24 -12.15
C SER A 8 12.99 1.26 -12.05
N ILE A 9 13.30 1.70 -10.84
CA ILE A 9 13.76 3.07 -10.55
C ILE A 9 15.14 2.92 -9.89
N PRO A 10 16.12 3.81 -10.16
CA PRO A 10 17.41 3.78 -9.47
C PRO A 10 17.23 3.76 -7.94
N GLY A 11 17.93 2.86 -7.24
CA GLY A 11 17.68 2.49 -5.86
C GLY A 11 17.69 3.64 -4.83
N ASP A 12 18.41 4.74 -5.14
CA ASP A 12 18.49 5.92 -4.27
C ASP A 12 17.53 7.04 -4.69
N THR A 13 16.72 6.82 -5.73
CA THR A 13 15.73 7.81 -6.15
C THR A 13 14.65 7.91 -5.09
N ARG A 14 14.39 9.14 -4.65
CA ARG A 14 13.34 9.52 -3.70
C ARG A 14 12.23 10.24 -4.45
N TYR A 15 10.99 9.94 -4.11
CA TYR A 15 9.83 10.57 -4.71
C TYR A 15 8.68 10.66 -3.70
N THR A 16 7.80 11.64 -3.89
CA THR A 16 6.67 11.89 -2.99
C THR A 16 5.34 11.47 -3.61
N GLU A 17 5.35 11.12 -4.88
CA GLU A 17 4.15 10.70 -5.61
C GLU A 17 4.45 9.45 -6.42
N TYR A 18 3.53 8.50 -6.38
CA TYR A 18 3.52 7.26 -7.15
C TYR A 18 2.18 7.15 -7.86
N VAL A 19 2.24 7.13 -9.18
CA VAL A 19 1.04 7.08 -10.02
C VAL A 19 1.12 5.85 -10.92
N VAL A 20 0.04 5.08 -10.93
CA VAL A 20 -0.08 3.92 -11.81
C VAL A 20 -1.47 3.91 -12.43
N GLU A 21 -1.54 3.76 -13.73
CA GLU A 21 -2.78 3.50 -14.46
C GLU A 21 -2.97 2.00 -14.62
N PHE A 22 -4.21 1.54 -14.49
CA PHE A 22 -4.49 0.12 -14.65
C PHE A 22 -5.88 -0.14 -15.21
N ILE A 23 -6.02 -1.28 -15.85
CA ILE A 23 -7.28 -1.91 -16.22
C ILE A 23 -7.23 -3.40 -15.88
N ALA A 24 -8.27 -3.92 -15.28
CA ALA A 24 -8.42 -5.35 -15.04
C ALA A 24 -9.61 -5.87 -15.87
N ASP A 25 -9.32 -6.63 -16.92
CA ASP A 25 -10.36 -7.14 -17.82
C ASP A 25 -11.07 -8.35 -17.24
N LEU A 26 -10.30 -9.29 -16.71
CA LEU A 26 -10.80 -10.51 -16.09
C LEU A 26 -10.37 -10.54 -14.62
N ARG A 27 -11.35 -10.53 -13.74
CA ARG A 27 -11.17 -10.45 -12.30
C ARG A 27 -12.18 -11.32 -11.55
N PRO A 28 -12.08 -12.63 -11.62
CA PRO A 28 -12.91 -13.50 -10.79
C PRO A 28 -12.71 -13.20 -9.31
N ASP A 29 -13.63 -13.69 -8.47
CA ASP A 29 -13.52 -13.55 -7.03
C ASP A 29 -12.17 -14.07 -6.51
N GLY A 30 -11.65 -13.42 -5.46
CA GLY A 30 -10.32 -13.71 -4.96
C GLY A 30 -9.17 -13.13 -5.78
N THR A 31 -9.43 -12.10 -6.58
CA THR A 31 -8.40 -11.40 -7.36
C THR A 31 -7.87 -10.20 -6.58
N TYR A 32 -6.55 -10.10 -6.46
CA TYR A 32 -5.85 -8.92 -5.98
C TYR A 32 -4.99 -8.33 -7.09
N CYS A 33 -5.29 -7.11 -7.45
CA CYS A 33 -4.49 -6.24 -8.32
C CYS A 33 -3.64 -5.35 -7.41
N CYS A 34 -2.45 -5.82 -7.02
CA CYS A 34 -1.49 -4.98 -6.31
C CYS A 34 -0.81 -4.05 -7.32
N LEU A 35 -1.00 -2.76 -7.16
CA LEU A 35 -0.49 -1.74 -8.07
C LEU A 35 0.76 -1.04 -7.54
N GLY A 36 1.07 -1.21 -6.28
CA GLY A 36 2.27 -0.72 -5.65
C GLY A 36 2.66 -1.61 -4.46
N ASN A 37 3.92 -2.02 -4.45
CA ASN A 37 4.57 -2.69 -3.33
C ASN A 37 5.94 -2.01 -3.19
N TRP A 38 6.02 -1.06 -2.30
CA TRP A 38 7.07 -0.04 -2.27
C TRP A 38 7.98 -0.10 -1.06
N GLN A 39 9.11 0.58 -1.18
CA GLN A 39 9.99 0.91 -0.08
C GLN A 39 9.82 2.37 0.33
N MET A 40 10.07 2.67 1.58
CA MET A 40 10.16 4.04 2.09
C MET A 40 11.60 4.38 2.50
N ASP A 41 11.93 5.66 2.40
CA ASP A 41 13.20 6.18 2.88
C ASP A 41 13.09 6.54 4.36
N TYR A 42 13.64 5.70 5.21
CA TYR A 42 13.69 5.91 6.66
C TYR A 42 15.01 6.57 7.14
N SER A 43 15.73 7.27 6.27
CA SER A 43 17.00 7.92 6.65
C SER A 43 16.88 8.90 7.83
N TYR A 44 15.68 9.42 8.10
CA TYR A 44 15.41 10.20 9.31
C TYR A 44 15.60 9.35 10.58
N LEU A 45 15.07 8.14 10.60
CA LEU A 45 15.20 7.18 11.71
C LEU A 45 16.60 6.59 11.78
N GLU A 46 17.23 6.29 10.65
CA GLU A 46 18.56 5.71 10.56
C GLU A 46 19.66 6.62 11.15
N ARG A 47 19.38 7.92 11.29
CA ARG A 47 20.28 8.86 12.01
C ARG A 47 20.10 8.84 13.54
N GLN A 48 19.05 8.21 14.04
CA GLN A 48 18.69 8.23 15.47
C GLN A 48 18.88 6.86 16.11
N TYR A 49 18.73 5.79 15.33
CA TYR A 49 18.77 4.40 15.78
C TYR A 49 19.95 3.66 15.15
N THR A 50 20.43 2.65 15.83
CA THR A 50 21.53 1.78 15.32
C THR A 50 21.08 0.87 14.21
N SER A 51 19.78 0.54 14.17
CA SER A 51 19.17 -0.26 13.11
C SER A 51 17.72 0.15 12.91
N VAL A 52 17.30 0.24 11.66
CA VAL A 52 15.91 0.44 11.23
C VAL A 52 15.55 -0.63 10.23
N ARG A 53 14.49 -1.38 10.47
CA ARG A 53 14.01 -2.42 9.57
C ARG A 53 12.50 -2.48 9.55
N THR A 54 11.92 -2.91 8.46
CA THR A 54 10.52 -3.31 8.37
C THR A 54 10.38 -4.81 8.62
N GLU A 55 9.15 -5.27 8.86
CA GLU A 55 8.85 -6.70 9.01
C GLU A 55 9.33 -7.50 7.78
N TYR A 56 9.06 -6.99 6.58
CA TYR A 56 9.62 -7.54 5.35
C TYR A 56 10.80 -6.68 4.90
N SER A 57 11.98 -7.30 4.85
CA SER A 57 13.21 -6.62 4.45
C SER A 57 13.03 -5.93 3.09
N GLY A 58 13.14 -4.60 3.10
CA GLY A 58 13.06 -3.77 1.91
C GLY A 58 11.65 -3.46 1.40
N VAL A 59 10.58 -3.90 2.07
CA VAL A 59 9.20 -3.54 1.73
C VAL A 59 8.57 -2.78 2.88
N SER A 60 7.97 -1.64 2.59
CA SER A 60 7.34 -0.78 3.60
C SER A 60 5.82 -0.81 3.55
N GLY A 61 5.25 -1.10 2.40
CA GLY A 61 3.81 -1.17 2.24
C GLY A 61 3.38 -1.61 0.85
N TYR A 62 2.09 -1.80 0.70
CA TYR A 62 1.46 -2.15 -0.56
C TYR A 62 0.07 -1.55 -0.68
N ALA A 63 -0.39 -1.33 -1.92
CA ALA A 63 -1.75 -0.86 -2.21
C ALA A 63 -2.27 -1.39 -3.54
N GLY A 64 -3.59 -1.45 -3.64
CA GLY A 64 -4.26 -1.87 -4.87
C GLY A 64 -5.75 -2.12 -4.66
N PHE A 65 -6.31 -2.98 -5.49
CA PHE A 65 -7.73 -3.28 -5.54
C PHE A 65 -7.98 -4.78 -5.49
N GLN A 66 -9.02 -5.18 -4.76
CA GLN A 66 -9.38 -6.59 -4.61
C GLN A 66 -10.83 -6.84 -5.04
N SER A 67 -11.07 -8.04 -5.57
CA SER A 67 -12.38 -8.67 -5.68
C SER A 67 -12.42 -9.80 -4.66
N LEU A 68 -13.19 -9.65 -3.59
CA LEU A 68 -13.29 -10.63 -2.50
C LEU A 68 -14.06 -11.88 -2.93
N GLY A 69 -14.04 -12.93 -2.12
CA GLY A 69 -14.70 -14.21 -2.40
C GLY A 69 -16.23 -14.16 -2.44
N ASP A 70 -16.83 -13.08 -1.96
CA ASP A 70 -18.26 -12.80 -2.03
C ASP A 70 -18.63 -11.84 -3.18
N GLY A 71 -17.68 -11.52 -4.05
CA GLY A 71 -17.84 -10.57 -5.14
C GLY A 71 -17.75 -9.08 -4.74
N THR A 72 -17.59 -8.79 -3.45
CA THR A 72 -17.38 -7.41 -2.97
C THR A 72 -16.06 -6.86 -3.50
N ARG A 73 -16.06 -5.60 -3.90
CA ARG A 73 -14.89 -4.90 -4.42
C ARG A 73 -14.41 -3.86 -3.45
N VAL A 74 -13.12 -3.89 -3.22
CA VAL A 74 -12.47 -3.03 -2.24
C VAL A 74 -11.17 -2.45 -2.78
N SER A 75 -10.74 -1.35 -2.18
CA SER A 75 -9.36 -0.89 -2.22
C SER A 75 -8.68 -1.28 -0.91
N ILE A 76 -7.37 -1.53 -0.99
CA ILE A 76 -6.53 -1.81 0.17
C ILE A 76 -5.28 -0.94 0.12
N MET A 77 -4.86 -0.44 1.28
CA MET A 77 -3.53 0.13 1.51
C MET A 77 -3.00 -0.38 2.85
N SER A 78 -1.76 -0.86 2.87
CA SER A 78 -1.13 -1.48 4.03
C SER A 78 0.26 -0.93 4.25
N PHE A 79 0.65 -0.86 5.53
CA PHE A 79 2.01 -0.54 5.97
C PHE A 79 2.50 -1.58 6.96
N TRP A 80 3.71 -2.06 6.76
CA TRP A 80 4.42 -2.91 7.71
C TRP A 80 4.94 -2.10 8.87
N ASP A 81 4.98 -2.71 10.06
CA ASP A 81 5.62 -2.13 11.24
C ASP A 81 7.10 -1.84 10.98
N VAL A 82 7.58 -0.74 11.54
CA VAL A 82 8.99 -0.37 11.50
C VAL A 82 9.59 -0.58 12.87
N TYR A 83 10.67 -1.34 12.93
CA TYR A 83 11.41 -1.66 14.15
C TYR A 83 12.71 -0.86 14.19
N CYS A 84 12.84 -0.04 15.22
CA CYS A 84 14.00 0.81 15.46
C CYS A 84 14.76 0.30 16.69
N THR A 85 16.03 -0.05 16.54
CA THR A 85 16.89 -0.56 17.61
C THR A 85 17.81 0.54 18.12
N ASP A 86 17.79 0.81 19.40
CA ASP A 86 18.70 1.74 20.09
C ASP A 86 20.10 1.16 20.35
N ALA A 87 21.01 2.01 20.80
CA ALA A 87 22.38 1.61 21.11
C ALA A 87 22.48 0.62 22.28
N ASP A 88 21.51 0.59 23.18
CA ASP A 88 21.41 -0.35 24.30
C ASP A 88 20.71 -1.67 23.93
N GLY A 89 20.26 -1.79 22.67
CA GLY A 89 19.57 -2.97 22.14
C GLY A 89 18.05 -2.95 22.37
N SER A 90 17.50 -1.91 22.98
CA SER A 90 16.03 -1.76 23.10
C SER A 90 15.39 -1.55 21.70
N VAL A 91 14.18 -2.02 21.52
CA VAL A 91 13.47 -1.94 20.25
C VAL A 91 12.18 -1.14 20.41
N THR A 92 12.05 -0.10 19.62
CA THR A 92 10.82 0.67 19.46
C THR A 92 10.11 0.26 18.18
N THR A 93 8.83 -0.04 18.25
CA THR A 93 7.99 -0.34 17.09
C THR A 93 7.19 0.91 16.72
N ILE A 94 7.28 1.31 15.46
CA ILE A 94 6.49 2.39 14.88
C ILE A 94 5.47 1.77 13.95
N ARG A 95 4.19 2.04 14.21
CA ARG A 95 3.05 1.59 13.40
C ARG A 95 2.33 2.77 12.80
N ALA A 96 2.04 2.70 11.51
CA ALA A 96 1.23 3.69 10.82
C ALA A 96 -0.18 3.79 11.42
N GLN A 97 -0.67 5.02 11.57
CA GLN A 97 -1.99 5.32 12.15
C GLN A 97 -2.93 5.79 11.04
N ARG A 98 -4.07 5.13 10.87
CA ARG A 98 -5.06 5.58 9.90
C ARG A 98 -5.66 6.92 10.32
N VAL A 99 -5.69 7.88 9.39
CA VAL A 99 -6.28 9.21 9.58
C VAL A 99 -7.52 9.43 8.70
N TYR A 100 -7.68 8.62 7.64
CA TYR A 100 -8.86 8.64 6.80
C TYR A 100 -9.10 7.25 6.16
N PRO A 101 -10.36 6.79 6.00
CA PRO A 101 -11.55 7.29 6.70
C PRO A 101 -11.38 7.17 8.21
N GLU A 102 -12.15 7.93 8.97
CA GLU A 102 -12.14 7.79 10.43
C GLU A 102 -12.39 6.32 10.82
N ALA A 103 -11.80 5.89 11.93
CA ALA A 103 -11.82 4.51 12.37
C ALA A 103 -13.25 3.97 12.41
N THR A 104 -13.57 3.10 11.46
CA THR A 104 -14.69 2.17 11.52
C THR A 104 -14.12 0.83 12.01
N ASP A 105 -14.96 -0.11 12.35
CA ASP A 105 -14.63 -1.46 12.88
C ASP A 105 -13.71 -2.30 11.95
N ARG A 106 -13.22 -1.73 10.83
CA ARG A 106 -12.31 -2.33 9.86
C ARG A 106 -10.92 -1.69 9.82
N THR A 107 -10.51 -0.98 10.87
CA THR A 107 -9.11 -0.68 11.11
C THR A 107 -8.48 -1.89 11.72
N GLU A 108 -7.76 -2.60 10.94
CA GLU A 108 -7.22 -3.85 11.40
C GLU A 108 -5.71 -3.77 11.43
N ASP A 109 -5.16 -4.02 12.60
CA ASP A 109 -3.82 -4.54 12.72
C ASP A 109 -3.83 -5.91 12.06
N PHE A 110 -2.99 -6.15 11.08
CA PHE A 110 -2.87 -7.47 10.50
C PHE A 110 -1.74 -8.26 11.15
N SER A 111 -1.93 -9.56 11.19
CA SER A 111 -0.95 -10.54 11.64
C SER A 111 -1.06 -11.80 10.78
N GLY A 112 0.02 -12.58 10.73
CA GLY A 112 0.06 -13.83 9.96
C GLY A 112 1.10 -13.79 8.84
N GLU A 113 1.20 -12.70 8.12
CA GLU A 113 2.29 -12.44 7.16
C GLU A 113 3.34 -11.45 7.72
N GLY A 114 3.33 -11.23 9.04
CA GLY A 114 4.02 -10.18 9.75
C GLY A 114 3.04 -9.26 10.45
N THR A 115 3.47 -8.11 10.95
CA THR A 115 2.62 -7.15 11.65
C THR A 115 2.63 -5.78 10.97
N GLY A 116 1.51 -5.07 11.08
CA GLY A 116 1.34 -3.76 10.48
C GLY A 116 -0.10 -3.28 10.57
N ALA A 117 -0.40 -2.25 9.81
CA ALA A 117 -1.74 -1.66 9.72
C ALA A 117 -2.23 -1.67 8.27
N HIS A 118 -3.49 -2.02 8.06
CA HIS A 118 -4.13 -1.90 6.75
C HIS A 118 -5.47 -1.19 6.82
N CYS A 119 -5.85 -0.60 5.70
CA CYS A 119 -7.16 -0.04 5.47
C CYS A 119 -7.79 -0.73 4.26
N ILE A 120 -8.94 -1.34 4.47
CA ILE A 120 -9.76 -1.93 3.40
C ILE A 120 -11.04 -1.12 3.33
N VAL A 121 -11.27 -0.47 2.19
CA VAL A 121 -12.46 0.37 1.97
C VAL A 121 -13.26 -0.14 0.78
N PRO A 122 -14.60 -0.15 0.86
CA PRO A 122 -15.43 -0.46 -0.29
C PRO A 122 -15.17 0.52 -1.43
N TYR A 123 -14.84 -0.01 -2.59
CA TYR A 123 -14.73 0.76 -3.83
C TYR A 123 -15.17 -0.12 -4.99
N ASN A 124 -16.31 0.20 -5.60
CA ASN A 124 -16.95 -0.65 -6.61
C ASN A 124 -16.34 -0.45 -8.01
N TRP A 125 -15.03 -0.69 -8.13
CA TRP A 125 -14.32 -0.68 -9.40
C TRP A 125 -14.84 -1.78 -10.36
N LYS A 126 -14.73 -1.55 -11.66
CA LYS A 126 -15.32 -2.40 -12.70
C LYS A 126 -14.24 -2.96 -13.62
N ALA A 127 -14.42 -4.21 -14.07
CA ALA A 127 -13.62 -4.78 -15.13
C ALA A 127 -13.79 -4.02 -16.44
N GLY A 128 -12.73 -3.93 -17.23
CA GLY A 128 -12.73 -3.27 -18.53
C GLY A 128 -12.76 -1.74 -18.47
N TYR A 129 -12.56 -1.14 -17.30
CA TYR A 129 -12.47 0.31 -17.12
C TYR A 129 -11.07 0.71 -16.66
N TRP A 130 -10.56 1.82 -17.18
CA TRP A 130 -9.31 2.41 -16.75
C TRP A 130 -9.48 3.21 -15.47
N TYR A 131 -8.53 3.03 -14.55
CA TYR A 131 -8.38 3.77 -13.31
C TYR A 131 -6.92 4.22 -13.16
N GLN A 132 -6.71 5.28 -12.41
CA GLN A 132 -5.40 5.68 -11.96
C GLN A 132 -5.36 5.60 -10.43
N MET A 133 -4.45 4.81 -9.87
CA MET A 133 -4.12 4.88 -8.46
C MET A 133 -2.99 5.89 -8.25
N HIS A 134 -3.18 6.81 -7.31
CA HIS A 134 -2.21 7.81 -6.94
C HIS A 134 -1.93 7.73 -5.45
N LEU A 135 -0.69 7.39 -5.09
CA LEU A 135 -0.17 7.46 -3.73
C LEU A 135 0.64 8.74 -3.58
N LYS A 136 0.39 9.47 -2.50
CA LYS A 136 0.99 10.76 -2.28
C LYS A 136 1.47 10.93 -0.84
N CYS A 137 2.75 11.29 -0.67
CA CYS A 137 3.30 11.72 0.61
C CYS A 137 3.02 13.20 0.84
N GLY A 138 2.44 13.52 1.98
CA GLY A 138 2.21 14.86 2.49
C GLY A 138 2.74 15.01 3.91
N VAL A 139 2.45 16.14 4.54
CA VAL A 139 2.81 16.43 5.94
C VAL A 139 1.54 16.69 6.75
N SER A 140 1.39 15.96 7.83
CA SER A 140 0.31 16.16 8.80
C SER A 140 0.42 17.54 9.43
N GLN A 141 -0.63 18.33 9.35
CA GLN A 141 -0.69 19.64 10.00
C GLN A 141 -0.79 19.54 11.53
N SER A 142 -1.26 18.42 12.05
CA SER A 142 -1.44 18.19 13.48
C SER A 142 -0.21 17.58 14.15
N THR A 143 0.50 16.67 13.49
CA THR A 143 1.62 15.91 14.06
C THR A 143 2.98 16.30 13.49
N GLY A 144 3.02 16.88 12.30
CA GLY A 144 4.26 17.13 11.55
C GLY A 144 4.85 15.86 10.90
N ASN A 145 4.23 14.71 11.09
CA ASN A 145 4.64 13.46 10.50
C ASN A 145 4.32 13.40 9.00
N THR A 146 4.91 12.42 8.32
CA THR A 146 4.52 12.10 6.95
C THR A 146 3.15 11.43 6.93
N ILE A 147 2.25 11.93 6.08
CA ILE A 147 1.00 11.27 5.71
C ILE A 147 1.17 10.66 4.33
N VAL A 148 0.67 9.44 4.14
CA VAL A 148 0.51 8.83 2.82
C VAL A 148 -0.97 8.69 2.52
N GLU A 149 -1.38 9.24 1.39
CA GLU A 149 -2.74 9.22 0.86
C GLU A 149 -2.84 8.27 -0.32
N GLN A 150 -3.92 7.50 -0.40
CA GLN A 150 -4.30 6.70 -1.57
C GLN A 150 -5.52 7.34 -2.22
N TRP A 151 -5.33 7.79 -3.45
CA TRP A 151 -6.39 8.32 -4.31
C TRP A 151 -6.65 7.39 -5.48
N VAL A 152 -7.87 7.42 -5.97
CA VAL A 152 -8.24 6.80 -7.25
C VAL A 152 -8.89 7.85 -8.15
N TYR A 153 -8.48 7.85 -9.42
CA TYR A 153 -9.16 8.58 -10.49
C TYR A 153 -9.87 7.57 -11.41
N ASP A 154 -11.16 7.77 -11.61
CA ASP A 154 -11.99 6.96 -12.51
C ASP A 154 -12.12 7.70 -13.86
N TYR A 155 -11.52 7.14 -14.90
CA TYR A 155 -11.58 7.73 -16.23
C TYR A 155 -12.96 7.75 -16.86
N ALA A 156 -13.87 6.86 -16.43
CA ALA A 156 -15.24 6.83 -16.95
C ALA A 156 -16.11 7.96 -16.39
N THR A 157 -15.87 8.39 -15.16
CA THR A 157 -16.63 9.46 -14.50
C THR A 157 -15.86 10.79 -14.47
N GLY A 158 -14.54 10.75 -14.58
CA GLY A 158 -13.66 11.92 -14.41
C GLY A 158 -13.52 12.35 -12.95
N GLU A 159 -13.84 11.50 -12.00
CA GLU A 159 -13.80 11.80 -10.56
C GLU A 159 -12.56 11.26 -9.87
N SER A 160 -12.01 12.05 -8.93
CA SER A 160 -10.96 11.64 -8.01
C SER A 160 -11.56 11.42 -6.62
N THR A 161 -11.26 10.28 -6.02
CA THR A 161 -11.73 9.91 -4.68
C THR A 161 -10.54 9.58 -3.78
N LEU A 162 -10.48 10.21 -2.59
CA LEU A 162 -9.58 9.77 -1.53
C LEU A 162 -10.13 8.49 -0.90
N LEU A 163 -9.35 7.43 -0.92
CA LEU A 163 -9.73 6.12 -0.40
C LEU A 163 -9.24 5.92 1.02
N CYS A 164 -7.97 6.26 1.26
CA CYS A 164 -7.32 6.02 2.54
C CYS A 164 -6.18 7.01 2.77
N ALA A 165 -5.89 7.31 4.04
CA ALA A 165 -4.71 8.06 4.45
C ALA A 165 -4.15 7.55 5.78
N TYR A 166 -2.82 7.47 5.87
CA TYR A 166 -2.07 7.05 7.06
C TYR A 166 -1.06 8.09 7.49
N ASP A 167 -1.03 8.43 8.78
CA ASP A 167 0.10 9.07 9.44
C ASP A 167 1.13 7.99 9.78
N LEU A 168 2.35 8.10 9.27
CA LEU A 168 3.39 7.10 9.45
C LEU A 168 4.07 7.13 10.82
N GLY A 169 3.71 8.06 11.70
CA GLY A 169 4.33 8.25 13.02
C GLY A 169 5.74 8.86 12.98
N VAL A 170 6.22 9.22 11.79
CA VAL A 170 7.57 9.77 11.55
C VAL A 170 7.54 10.89 10.51
N PRO A 171 8.33 11.97 10.69
CA PRO A 171 8.47 13.03 9.71
C PRO A 171 9.51 12.67 8.64
N ASN A 172 9.46 13.39 7.50
CA ASN A 172 10.47 13.36 6.45
C ASN A 172 10.70 11.97 5.82
N VAL A 173 9.65 11.16 5.73
CA VAL A 173 9.65 9.88 5.02
C VAL A 173 9.04 10.06 3.64
N CYS A 174 9.56 9.40 2.63
CA CYS A 174 9.02 9.39 1.28
C CYS A 174 9.28 8.03 0.61
N PHE A 175 8.68 7.80 -0.54
CA PHE A 175 8.96 6.61 -1.34
C PHE A 175 10.41 6.58 -1.81
N LYS A 176 10.97 5.38 -1.97
CA LYS A 176 12.34 5.18 -2.40
C LYS A 176 12.47 3.97 -3.32
N GLY A 177 13.26 4.12 -4.39
CA GLY A 177 13.66 3.02 -5.26
C GLY A 177 12.51 2.39 -6.04
N ALA A 178 12.67 1.12 -6.37
CA ALA A 178 11.71 0.37 -7.18
C ALA A 178 10.40 0.07 -6.44
N SER A 179 9.32 -0.09 -7.21
CA SER A 179 8.05 -0.64 -6.75
C SER A 179 7.70 -1.86 -7.59
N ALA A 180 7.08 -2.85 -6.96
CA ALA A 180 6.51 -3.99 -7.65
C ALA A 180 5.00 -3.80 -7.86
N PHE A 181 4.48 -4.45 -8.88
CA PHE A 181 3.06 -4.70 -9.05
C PHE A 181 2.84 -6.19 -9.31
N PHE A 182 1.71 -6.72 -8.89
CA PHE A 182 1.39 -8.12 -9.11
C PHE A 182 -0.12 -8.36 -9.20
N LEU A 183 -0.45 -9.47 -9.83
CA LEU A 183 -1.81 -10.00 -9.92
C LEU A 183 -1.83 -11.35 -9.19
N GLU A 184 -2.70 -11.47 -8.21
CA GLU A 184 -2.76 -12.63 -7.32
C GLU A 184 -4.15 -13.25 -7.26
N ASN A 185 -4.19 -14.58 -7.14
CA ASN A 185 -5.33 -15.33 -6.63
C ASN A 185 -5.06 -15.68 -5.17
N PHE A 186 -5.80 -15.10 -4.24
CA PHE A 186 -5.63 -15.31 -2.79
C PHE A 186 -6.68 -16.26 -2.17
N LEU A 187 -7.61 -16.79 -2.97
CA LEU A 187 -8.57 -17.79 -2.47
C LEU A 187 -8.05 -19.21 -2.60
N GLU A 188 -8.46 -20.06 -1.67
CA GLU A 188 -8.26 -21.50 -1.70
C GLU A 188 -9.65 -22.21 -1.79
N PRO A 189 -9.81 -23.26 -2.60
CA PRO A 189 -8.82 -23.83 -3.52
C PRO A 189 -8.59 -22.92 -4.72
N LEU A 190 -7.41 -23.03 -5.35
CA LEU A 190 -7.06 -22.24 -6.52
C LEU A 190 -8.06 -22.51 -7.65
N SER A 191 -8.79 -21.47 -8.04
CA SER A 191 -9.65 -21.55 -9.22
C SER A 191 -8.79 -21.60 -10.49
N GLY A 192 -9.21 -22.37 -11.49
CA GLY A 192 -8.58 -22.38 -12.81
C GLY A 192 -8.94 -21.16 -13.67
N GLU A 193 -9.53 -20.14 -13.09
CA GLU A 193 -10.00 -18.94 -13.79
C GLU A 193 -8.84 -18.04 -14.20
N VAL A 194 -8.95 -17.47 -15.38
CA VAL A 194 -7.98 -16.51 -15.91
C VAL A 194 -8.19 -15.15 -15.25
N ARG A 195 -7.08 -14.50 -14.90
CA ARG A 195 -7.02 -13.14 -14.42
C ARG A 195 -6.13 -12.32 -15.32
N THR A 196 -6.53 -11.10 -15.62
CA THR A 196 -5.75 -10.17 -16.45
C THR A 196 -5.75 -8.78 -15.85
N MET A 197 -4.61 -8.12 -15.95
CA MET A 197 -4.42 -6.74 -15.58
C MET A 197 -3.37 -6.13 -16.53
N GLU A 198 -3.62 -4.91 -16.99
CA GLU A 198 -2.63 -4.06 -17.65
C GLU A 198 -2.27 -2.90 -16.72
N VAL A 199 -1.02 -2.46 -16.75
CA VAL A 199 -0.49 -1.33 -15.99
C VAL A 199 0.41 -0.49 -16.88
#